data_8175cdbb1da658a006bda42446943d5f
#
_entry.id   8175cdbb1da658a006bda42446943d5f
#
_cell.length_a   1.000
_cell.length_b   1.000
_cell.length_c   1.000
_cell.angle_alpha   90.00
_cell.angle_beta   90.00
_cell.angle_gamma   90.00
#
_symmetry.space_group_name_H-M   'P 1'
#
loop_
_entity.id
_entity.type
_entity.pdbx_description
1 polymer ?
#
loop_
_entity_poly.entity_id
_entity_poly.type
_entity_poly.pdbx_seq_one_letter_code
_entity_poly.pdbx_strand_id
1 'polypeptide(L)'
;MTYISYIFKAFRKISSNVISVIYTPIAKVCLYLNGAKFDLGLKVNGFINLHVTRRGILKIGENCTINSDNFNLIGRQQKTILWVEGKLSIGNNLGLSCSAIICNHDISIGNNVTIGGNTVIYDTDFHSLDPNIRFSKTKDKVSAKWGKVSIGNQVFIGAHSTILKGVTIGDNSVIGACSVVTKNIPRNEIWGGNPAKYLAKIN
;
A
#
# COMPACT_ATOMS: atom_id res chain seq x y z
N MET A 1 1.08 -26.34 -30.54
CA MET A 1 1.92 -25.41 -29.76
C MET A 1 3.37 -25.81 -30.04
N THR A 2 4.18 -24.92 -30.59
CA THR A 2 5.55 -25.23 -30.99
C THR A 2 6.45 -25.39 -29.75
N TYR A 3 7.46 -26.25 -29.83
CA TYR A 3 8.44 -26.49 -28.76
C TYR A 3 9.12 -25.18 -28.29
N ILE A 4 9.36 -24.26 -29.21
CA ILE A 4 9.90 -22.91 -28.93
C ILE A 4 8.96 -22.11 -28.03
N SER A 5 7.66 -22.16 -28.24
CA SER A 5 6.68 -21.43 -27.40
C SER A 5 6.62 -21.99 -25.99
N TYR A 6 6.87 -23.29 -25.82
CA TYR A 6 6.94 -23.92 -24.49
C TYR A 6 8.20 -23.47 -23.72
N ILE A 7 9.35 -23.49 -24.41
CA ILE A 7 10.62 -23.01 -23.83
C ILE A 7 10.51 -21.53 -23.43
N PHE A 8 9.94 -20.69 -24.29
CA PHE A 8 9.76 -19.26 -23.99
C PHE A 8 8.84 -19.02 -22.77
N LYS A 9 7.75 -19.79 -22.65
CA LYS A 9 6.83 -19.71 -21.50
C LYS A 9 7.50 -20.20 -20.20
N ALA A 10 8.29 -21.28 -20.27
CA ALA A 10 9.07 -21.78 -19.16
C ALA A 10 10.12 -20.76 -18.70
N PHE A 11 10.85 -20.16 -19.63
CA PHE A 11 11.83 -19.09 -19.37
C PHE A 11 11.18 -17.87 -18.71
N ARG A 12 10.01 -17.43 -19.18
CA ARG A 12 9.26 -16.33 -18.59
C ARG A 12 8.82 -16.63 -17.14
N LYS A 13 8.42 -17.87 -16.85
CA LYS A 13 8.06 -18.30 -15.49
C LYS A 13 9.28 -18.34 -14.56
N ILE A 14 10.43 -18.79 -15.07
CA ILE A 14 11.69 -18.81 -14.33
C ILE A 14 12.15 -17.37 -14.08
N SER A 15 12.08 -16.47 -15.06
CA SER A 15 12.50 -15.09 -14.90
C SER A 15 11.70 -14.37 -13.81
N SER A 16 10.40 -14.62 -13.65
CA SER A 16 9.58 -14.02 -12.58
C SER A 16 10.04 -14.43 -11.17
N ASN A 17 10.52 -15.67 -11.00
CA ASN A 17 11.05 -16.14 -9.72
C ASN A 17 12.46 -15.59 -9.45
N VAL A 18 13.29 -15.45 -10.49
CA VAL A 18 14.65 -14.88 -10.39
C VAL A 18 14.61 -13.41 -9.96
N ILE A 19 13.58 -12.68 -10.37
CA ILE A 19 13.38 -11.28 -10.01
C ILE A 19 13.32 -11.09 -8.49
N SER A 20 12.50 -11.88 -7.79
CA SER A 20 12.40 -11.77 -6.33
C SER A 20 13.73 -12.10 -5.62
N VAL A 21 14.52 -13.03 -6.18
CA VAL A 21 15.84 -13.40 -5.64
C VAL A 21 16.83 -12.23 -5.71
N ILE A 22 16.73 -11.39 -6.74
CA ILE A 22 17.60 -10.22 -6.90
C ILE A 22 17.09 -9.03 -6.08
N TYR A 23 15.82 -8.69 -6.21
CA TYR A 23 15.29 -7.46 -5.61
C TYR A 23 15.03 -7.57 -4.11
N THR A 24 14.71 -8.74 -3.60
CA THR A 24 14.45 -8.92 -2.16
C THR A 24 15.67 -8.58 -1.28
N PRO A 25 16.89 -9.06 -1.56
CA PRO A 25 18.07 -8.65 -0.79
C PRO A 25 18.33 -7.15 -0.85
N ILE A 26 18.21 -6.55 -2.03
CA ILE A 26 18.38 -5.09 -2.21
C ILE A 26 17.36 -4.32 -1.36
N ALA A 27 16.09 -4.71 -1.42
CA ALA A 27 15.04 -4.07 -0.64
C ALA A 27 15.27 -4.23 0.87
N LYS A 28 15.72 -5.40 1.34
CA LYS A 28 16.06 -5.63 2.74
C LYS A 28 17.20 -4.72 3.23
N VAL A 29 18.24 -4.55 2.41
CA VAL A 29 19.32 -3.60 2.72
C VAL A 29 18.78 -2.17 2.78
N CYS A 30 17.98 -1.73 1.82
CA CYS A 30 17.36 -0.42 1.83
C CYS A 30 16.46 -0.21 3.06
N LEU A 31 15.65 -1.20 3.42
CA LEU A 31 14.81 -1.17 4.63
C LEU A 31 15.65 -1.04 5.90
N TYR A 32 16.69 -1.85 6.03
CA TYR A 32 17.62 -1.81 7.16
C TYR A 32 18.30 -0.43 7.29
N LEU A 33 18.83 0.11 6.21
CA LEU A 33 19.48 1.43 6.18
C LEU A 33 18.49 2.57 6.51
N ASN A 34 17.21 2.39 6.28
CA ASN A 34 16.15 3.31 6.67
C ASN A 34 15.61 3.05 8.10
N GLY A 35 16.20 2.14 8.86
CA GLY A 35 15.78 1.82 10.24
C GLY A 35 14.45 1.08 10.34
N ALA A 36 13.95 0.52 9.25
CA ALA A 36 12.72 -0.26 9.24
C ALA A 36 12.91 -1.62 9.93
N LYS A 37 11.89 -2.08 10.65
CA LYS A 37 11.83 -3.43 11.19
C LYS A 37 10.99 -4.27 10.24
N PHE A 38 11.50 -5.44 9.86
CA PHE A 38 10.80 -6.39 9.01
C PHE A 38 11.12 -7.82 9.42
N ASP A 39 10.13 -8.69 9.30
CA ASP A 39 10.21 -10.06 9.74
C ASP A 39 10.54 -11.04 8.58
N LEU A 40 10.49 -12.35 8.87
CA LEU A 40 10.86 -13.39 7.91
C LEU A 40 9.86 -13.45 6.74
N GLY A 41 10.31 -14.00 5.62
CA GLY A 41 9.45 -14.27 4.46
C GLY A 41 9.11 -13.05 3.60
N LEU A 42 9.67 -11.86 3.88
CA LEU A 42 9.48 -10.70 3.00
C LEU A 42 10.03 -10.99 1.61
N LYS A 43 9.18 -10.79 0.58
CA LYS A 43 9.50 -10.88 -0.85
C LYS A 43 9.23 -9.53 -1.51
N VAL A 44 10.17 -9.09 -2.34
CA VAL A 44 10.04 -7.84 -3.10
C VAL A 44 10.36 -8.10 -4.56
N ASN A 45 9.46 -7.70 -5.44
CA ASN A 45 9.59 -7.80 -6.89
C ASN A 45 9.68 -6.39 -7.47
N GLY A 46 10.87 -5.99 -7.90
CA GLY A 46 11.15 -4.65 -8.43
C GLY A 46 11.66 -3.67 -7.37
N PHE A 47 11.99 -2.46 -7.81
CA PHE A 47 12.49 -1.40 -6.93
C PHE A 47 11.34 -0.70 -6.23
N ILE A 48 11.39 -0.65 -4.90
CA ILE A 48 10.48 0.17 -4.09
C ILE A 48 11.06 1.57 -3.90
N ASN A 49 10.20 2.58 -3.94
CA ASN A 49 10.56 3.95 -3.53
C ASN A 49 10.31 4.06 -2.01
N LEU A 50 11.38 3.94 -1.25
CA LEU A 50 11.34 3.92 0.21
C LEU A 50 11.92 5.22 0.77
N HIS A 51 11.14 5.91 1.59
CA HIS A 51 11.58 7.07 2.35
C HIS A 51 11.07 6.97 3.78
N VAL A 52 11.95 6.80 4.75
CA VAL A 52 11.62 6.84 6.17
C VAL A 52 12.41 7.98 6.80
N THR A 53 11.71 8.96 7.34
CA THR A 53 12.37 10.11 8.00
C THR A 53 13.00 9.68 9.31
N ARG A 54 13.84 10.56 9.89
CA ARG A 54 14.52 10.32 11.19
C ARG A 54 13.54 9.96 12.32
N ARG A 55 12.29 10.46 12.26
CA ARG A 55 11.25 10.18 13.27
C ARG A 55 10.26 9.10 12.81
N GLY A 56 10.34 8.70 11.55
CA GLY A 56 9.46 7.69 10.96
C GLY A 56 9.72 6.31 11.56
N ILE A 57 8.66 5.56 11.79
CA ILE A 57 8.71 4.19 12.28
C ILE A 57 8.01 3.31 11.25
N LEU A 58 8.76 2.40 10.63
CA LEU A 58 8.22 1.41 9.70
C LEU A 58 8.39 0.02 10.28
N LYS A 59 7.28 -0.72 10.39
CA LYS A 59 7.27 -2.13 10.75
C LYS A 59 6.52 -2.94 9.69
N ILE A 60 7.11 -4.05 9.24
CA ILE A 60 6.54 -4.98 8.26
C ILE A 60 6.58 -6.37 8.86
N GLY A 61 5.44 -7.03 8.97
CA GLY A 61 5.32 -8.38 9.52
C GLY A 61 5.81 -9.48 8.57
N GLU A 62 5.52 -10.71 8.93
CA GLU A 62 5.99 -11.91 8.24
C GLU A 62 5.28 -12.14 6.90
N ASN A 63 5.98 -12.83 5.97
CA ASN A 63 5.45 -13.35 4.71
C ASN A 63 4.80 -12.28 3.81
N CYS A 64 5.22 -11.03 3.92
CA CYS A 64 4.72 -9.95 3.06
C CYS A 64 5.30 -10.04 1.66
N THR A 65 4.48 -9.73 0.65
CA THR A 65 4.90 -9.65 -0.76
C THR A 65 4.61 -8.26 -1.31
N ILE A 66 5.65 -7.58 -1.80
CA ILE A 66 5.57 -6.25 -2.39
C ILE A 66 5.98 -6.33 -3.85
N ASN A 67 5.05 -6.04 -4.74
CA ASN A 67 5.30 -5.91 -6.17
C ASN A 67 5.49 -4.44 -6.54
N SER A 68 6.47 -4.15 -7.38
CA SER A 68 6.83 -2.80 -7.81
C SER A 68 7.25 -2.81 -9.28
N ASP A 69 7.16 -1.67 -9.94
CA ASP A 69 7.52 -1.51 -11.35
C ASP A 69 6.72 -2.39 -12.33
N ASN A 70 7.39 -2.88 -13.38
CA ASN A 70 6.81 -3.62 -14.50
C ASN A 70 6.25 -5.01 -14.15
N PHE A 71 6.34 -5.41 -12.89
CA PHE A 71 5.80 -6.69 -12.41
C PHE A 71 4.34 -6.61 -12.01
N ASN A 72 3.70 -5.46 -12.27
CA ASN A 72 2.27 -5.25 -12.05
C ASN A 72 1.47 -5.54 -13.32
N LEU A 73 0.57 -6.51 -13.26
CA LEU A 73 -0.29 -6.93 -14.37
C LEU A 73 -1.51 -6.03 -14.61
N ILE A 74 -1.68 -4.95 -13.84
CA ILE A 74 -2.91 -4.12 -13.82
C ILE A 74 -2.88 -2.96 -14.83
N GLY A 75 -1.92 -2.94 -15.74
CA GLY A 75 -1.92 -2.03 -16.90
C GLY A 75 -1.45 -0.60 -16.63
N ARG A 76 -1.18 -0.20 -15.38
CA ARG A 76 -0.50 1.04 -15.03
C ARG A 76 0.81 0.74 -14.34
N GLN A 77 1.89 1.29 -14.86
CA GLN A 77 3.22 1.12 -14.30
C GLN A 77 3.46 2.18 -13.22
N GLN A 78 3.49 1.75 -11.98
CA GLN A 78 3.83 2.58 -10.84
C GLN A 78 4.73 1.80 -9.90
N LYS A 79 5.75 2.47 -9.36
CA LYS A 79 6.54 1.90 -8.27
C LYS A 79 5.72 1.85 -6.99
N THR A 80 5.96 0.84 -6.17
CA THR A 80 5.48 0.90 -4.79
C THR A 80 6.23 1.99 -4.05
N ILE A 81 5.48 2.88 -3.40
CA ILE A 81 5.99 4.00 -2.62
C ILE A 81 5.62 3.78 -1.16
N LEU A 82 6.61 3.76 -0.30
CA LEU A 82 6.45 3.80 1.15
C LEU A 82 7.13 5.07 1.67
N TRP A 83 6.33 6.10 1.92
CA TRP A 83 6.78 7.36 2.50
C TRP A 83 6.32 7.44 3.95
N VAL A 84 7.25 7.48 4.91
CA VAL A 84 6.96 7.34 6.33
C VAL A 84 7.62 8.45 7.13
N GLU A 85 6.83 9.43 7.53
CA GLU A 85 7.23 10.48 8.49
C GLU A 85 6.75 10.15 9.91
N GLY A 86 5.60 9.43 10.03
CA GLY A 86 4.98 8.98 11.25
C GLY A 86 5.19 7.50 11.53
N LYS A 87 4.11 6.80 11.90
CA LYS A 87 4.15 5.37 12.25
C LYS A 87 3.35 4.54 11.25
N LEU A 88 4.04 3.75 10.42
CA LEU A 88 3.43 2.75 9.54
C LEU A 88 3.68 1.36 10.12
N SER A 89 2.58 0.67 10.46
CA SER A 89 2.62 -0.71 10.94
C SER A 89 1.85 -1.60 9.98
N ILE A 90 2.51 -2.61 9.45
CA ILE A 90 1.97 -3.60 8.52
C ILE A 90 2.04 -4.97 9.19
N GLY A 91 0.92 -5.67 9.23
CA GLY A 91 0.81 -7.03 9.76
C GLY A 91 1.37 -8.09 8.82
N ASN A 92 1.06 -9.34 9.11
CA ASN A 92 1.56 -10.50 8.39
C ASN A 92 0.78 -10.76 7.11
N ASN A 93 1.42 -11.41 6.14
CA ASN A 93 0.81 -11.86 4.88
C ASN A 93 0.20 -10.72 4.04
N LEU A 94 0.81 -9.52 4.04
CA LEU A 94 0.39 -8.45 3.15
C LEU A 94 0.76 -8.79 1.69
N GLY A 95 -0.20 -8.65 0.79
CA GLY A 95 0.02 -8.54 -0.66
C GLY A 95 -0.15 -7.09 -1.12
N LEU A 96 0.92 -6.43 -1.55
CA LEU A 96 0.90 -5.04 -2.02
C LEU A 96 1.43 -4.96 -3.44
N SER A 97 0.67 -4.37 -4.35
CA SER A 97 1.06 -4.26 -5.75
C SER A 97 1.09 -2.80 -6.19
N CYS A 98 2.29 -2.28 -6.51
CA CYS A 98 2.50 -0.98 -7.18
C CYS A 98 1.62 0.15 -6.62
N SER A 99 1.57 0.30 -5.32
CA SER A 99 0.69 1.21 -4.58
C SER A 99 1.49 2.22 -3.77
N ALA A 100 0.89 3.33 -3.39
CA ALA A 100 1.53 4.33 -2.55
C ALA A 100 0.91 4.36 -1.16
N ILE A 101 1.74 4.26 -0.12
CA ILE A 101 1.36 4.47 1.28
C ILE A 101 2.15 5.67 1.78
N ILE A 102 1.45 6.77 2.02
CA ILE A 102 2.03 8.02 2.50
C ILE A 102 1.55 8.23 3.94
N CYS A 103 2.42 7.92 4.88
CA CYS A 103 2.16 7.95 6.31
C CYS A 103 2.89 9.11 6.97
N ASN A 104 2.17 10.20 7.17
CA ASN A 104 2.73 11.37 7.86
C ASN A 104 2.53 11.27 9.38
N HIS A 105 1.55 10.51 9.85
CA HIS A 105 1.19 10.40 11.27
C HIS A 105 1.02 8.93 11.72
N ASP A 106 -0.08 8.26 11.37
CA ASP A 106 -0.34 6.88 11.82
C ASP A 106 -1.19 6.11 10.80
N ILE A 107 -0.60 5.07 10.22
CA ILE A 107 -1.31 4.09 9.38
C ILE A 107 -1.05 2.69 9.94
N SER A 108 -2.12 1.94 10.18
CA SER A 108 -2.05 0.54 10.58
C SER A 108 -2.78 -0.36 9.58
N ILE A 109 -2.13 -1.43 9.17
CA ILE A 109 -2.65 -2.46 8.26
C ILE A 109 -2.56 -3.79 8.99
N GLY A 110 -3.68 -4.51 9.09
CA GLY A 110 -3.78 -5.81 9.75
C GLY A 110 -3.13 -6.96 8.97
N ASN A 111 -3.48 -8.17 9.34
CA ASN A 111 -2.95 -9.39 8.74
C ASN A 111 -3.80 -9.84 7.54
N ASN A 112 -3.18 -10.58 6.60
CA ASN A 112 -3.84 -11.17 5.43
C ASN A 112 -4.55 -10.12 4.55
N VAL A 113 -3.95 -8.94 4.40
CA VAL A 113 -4.50 -7.84 3.61
C VAL A 113 -3.97 -7.91 2.19
N THR A 114 -4.84 -7.71 1.21
CA THR A 114 -4.45 -7.60 -0.21
C THR A 114 -4.79 -6.22 -0.74
N ILE A 115 -3.79 -5.53 -1.28
CA ILE A 115 -3.93 -4.18 -1.84
C ILE A 115 -3.60 -4.23 -3.33
N GLY A 116 -4.61 -3.99 -4.14
CA GLY A 116 -4.52 -3.96 -5.60
C GLY A 116 -3.69 -2.79 -6.11
N GLY A 117 -3.18 -2.95 -7.33
CA GLY A 117 -2.25 -2.00 -7.92
C GLY A 117 -2.81 -0.59 -8.08
N ASN A 118 -1.92 0.39 -8.01
CA ASN A 118 -2.22 1.81 -8.14
C ASN A 118 -3.20 2.35 -7.07
N THR A 119 -3.32 1.63 -5.95
CA THR A 119 -4.04 2.11 -4.76
C THR A 119 -3.19 3.13 -4.02
N VAL A 120 -3.82 4.15 -3.46
CA VAL A 120 -3.14 5.14 -2.62
C VAL A 120 -3.81 5.22 -1.24
N ILE A 121 -2.99 5.33 -0.19
CA ILE A 121 -3.43 5.45 1.21
C ILE A 121 -2.77 6.67 1.81
N TYR A 122 -3.56 7.63 2.29
CA TYR A 122 -3.11 8.88 2.87
C TYR A 122 -3.72 9.11 4.24
N ASP A 123 -2.90 9.50 5.22
CA ASP A 123 -3.38 9.91 6.55
C ASP A 123 -3.41 11.43 6.74
N THR A 124 -3.20 12.21 5.68
CA THR A 124 -3.12 13.67 5.70
C THR A 124 -3.72 14.29 4.44
N ASP A 125 -4.13 15.56 4.52
CA ASP A 125 -4.53 16.40 3.37
C ASP A 125 -3.31 17.02 2.66
N PHE A 126 -2.10 16.87 3.19
CA PHE A 126 -0.85 17.49 2.73
C PHE A 126 -0.82 19.01 2.85
N HIS A 127 -1.93 19.69 2.64
CA HIS A 127 -2.07 21.13 2.64
C HIS A 127 -3.25 21.58 3.49
N SER A 128 -3.15 22.81 4.00
CA SER A 128 -4.27 23.47 4.67
C SER A 128 -5.42 23.72 3.69
N LEU A 129 -6.65 23.47 4.15
CA LEU A 129 -7.85 23.81 3.38
C LEU A 129 -8.14 25.33 3.40
N ASP A 130 -7.56 26.08 4.36
CA ASP A 130 -7.64 27.54 4.41
C ASP A 130 -6.71 28.17 3.36
N PRO A 131 -7.24 28.89 2.37
CA PRO A 131 -6.45 29.53 1.33
C PRO A 131 -5.45 30.55 1.87
N ASN A 132 -5.74 31.22 2.98
CA ASN A 132 -4.86 32.21 3.58
C ASN A 132 -3.63 31.57 4.24
N ILE A 133 -3.73 30.31 4.65
CA ILE A 133 -2.66 29.54 5.29
C ILE A 133 -1.87 28.74 4.26
N ARG A 134 -2.52 28.23 3.21
CA ARG A 134 -1.96 27.29 2.23
C ARG A 134 -0.68 27.79 1.56
N PHE A 135 -0.55 29.08 1.31
CA PHE A 135 0.65 29.67 0.69
C PHE A 135 1.78 29.99 1.68
N SER A 136 1.55 29.78 2.97
CA SER A 136 2.59 29.98 3.97
C SER A 136 3.46 28.73 4.11
N LYS A 137 4.72 28.78 3.68
CA LYS A 137 5.66 27.65 3.74
C LYS A 137 5.79 27.03 5.15
N THR A 138 5.59 27.80 6.20
CA THR A 138 5.73 27.34 7.59
C THR A 138 4.43 26.85 8.21
N LYS A 139 3.29 27.48 7.85
CA LYS A 139 2.00 27.20 8.47
C LYS A 139 1.18 26.14 7.72
N ASP A 140 1.34 26.01 6.40
CA ASP A 140 0.55 25.13 5.56
C ASP A 140 0.62 23.67 6.03
N LYS A 141 1.82 23.11 6.09
CA LYS A 141 2.03 21.69 6.49
C LYS A 141 1.53 21.43 7.93
N VAL A 142 1.73 22.37 8.84
CA VAL A 142 1.32 22.24 10.25
C VAL A 142 -0.20 22.29 10.40
N SER A 143 -0.88 23.06 9.53
CA SER A 143 -2.34 23.23 9.56
C SER A 143 -3.09 22.23 8.68
N ALA A 144 -2.39 21.38 7.93
CA ALA A 144 -3.00 20.30 7.16
C ALA A 144 -3.73 19.33 8.10
N LYS A 145 -4.98 19.02 7.80
CA LYS A 145 -5.73 18.06 8.60
C LYS A 145 -5.19 16.64 8.37
N TRP A 146 -5.14 15.87 9.43
CA TRP A 146 -4.75 14.47 9.40
C TRP A 146 -5.73 13.60 10.20
N GLY A 147 -5.67 12.31 9.99
CA GLY A 147 -6.45 11.35 10.75
C GLY A 147 -5.89 9.95 10.54
N LYS A 148 -5.79 9.19 11.63
CA LYS A 148 -5.31 7.81 11.59
C LYS A 148 -6.08 6.99 10.56
N VAL A 149 -5.36 6.19 9.76
CA VAL A 149 -5.95 5.17 8.89
C VAL A 149 -5.73 3.81 9.51
N SER A 150 -6.82 3.05 9.65
CA SER A 150 -6.78 1.69 10.21
C SER A 150 -7.43 0.71 9.25
N ILE A 151 -6.67 -0.28 8.77
CA ILE A 151 -7.17 -1.34 7.91
C ILE A 151 -7.12 -2.64 8.72
N GLY A 152 -8.26 -3.29 8.88
CA GLY A 152 -8.42 -4.53 9.62
C GLY A 152 -7.75 -5.74 8.99
N ASN A 153 -8.03 -6.91 9.53
CA ASN A 153 -7.52 -8.17 9.01
C ASN A 153 -8.35 -8.68 7.83
N GLN A 154 -7.76 -9.45 6.93
CA GLN A 154 -8.43 -10.11 5.79
C GLN A 154 -9.17 -9.11 4.88
N VAL A 155 -8.69 -7.87 4.79
CA VAL A 155 -9.27 -6.84 3.91
C VAL A 155 -8.73 -6.99 2.50
N PHE A 156 -9.61 -6.85 1.52
CA PHE A 156 -9.23 -6.74 0.11
C PHE A 156 -9.56 -5.35 -0.42
N ILE A 157 -8.55 -4.65 -0.93
CA ILE A 157 -8.70 -3.35 -1.58
C ILE A 157 -8.43 -3.50 -3.06
N GLY A 158 -9.46 -3.28 -3.88
CA GLY A 158 -9.37 -3.31 -5.33
C GLY A 158 -8.44 -2.24 -5.89
N ALA A 159 -7.89 -2.51 -7.08
CA ALA A 159 -6.94 -1.64 -7.75
C ALA A 159 -7.51 -0.22 -7.99
N HIS A 160 -6.62 0.78 -8.07
CA HIS A 160 -6.95 2.19 -8.34
C HIS A 160 -7.82 2.84 -7.28
N SER A 161 -7.87 2.29 -6.07
CA SER A 161 -8.64 2.86 -4.96
C SER A 161 -7.84 3.92 -4.20
N THR A 162 -8.56 4.83 -3.55
CA THR A 162 -7.98 5.86 -2.68
C THR A 162 -8.57 5.74 -1.30
N ILE A 163 -7.72 5.55 -0.28
CA ILE A 163 -8.13 5.52 1.12
C ILE A 163 -7.68 6.84 1.76
N LEU A 164 -8.63 7.63 2.23
CA LEU A 164 -8.36 8.95 2.80
C LEU A 164 -8.11 8.87 4.31
N LYS A 165 -7.54 9.95 4.82
CA LYS A 165 -7.28 10.15 6.25
C LYS A 165 -8.50 9.90 7.12
N GLY A 166 -8.28 9.37 8.33
CA GLY A 166 -9.31 9.15 9.33
C GLY A 166 -10.20 7.93 9.09
N VAL A 167 -9.94 7.15 8.02
CA VAL A 167 -10.76 5.99 7.67
C VAL A 167 -10.35 4.76 8.46
N THR A 168 -11.36 4.04 8.98
CA THR A 168 -11.21 2.68 9.50
C THR A 168 -11.94 1.71 8.58
N ILE A 169 -11.26 0.67 8.10
CA ILE A 169 -11.84 -0.44 7.34
C ILE A 169 -11.85 -1.67 8.24
N GLY A 170 -13.06 -2.18 8.55
CA GLY A 170 -13.25 -3.33 9.40
C GLY A 170 -12.75 -4.63 8.79
N ASP A 171 -12.55 -5.66 9.63
CA ASP A 171 -12.09 -6.98 9.21
C ASP A 171 -12.98 -7.60 8.14
N ASN A 172 -12.38 -8.40 7.26
CA ASN A 172 -13.03 -9.15 6.18
C ASN A 172 -13.75 -8.27 5.14
N SER A 173 -13.52 -6.95 5.12
CA SER A 173 -14.22 -6.07 4.19
C SER A 173 -13.54 -6.03 2.82
N VAL A 174 -14.32 -5.73 1.79
CA VAL A 174 -13.86 -5.61 0.40
C VAL A 174 -14.16 -4.21 -0.12
N ILE A 175 -13.14 -3.58 -0.67
CA ILE A 175 -13.26 -2.31 -1.40
C ILE A 175 -13.17 -2.60 -2.89
N GLY A 176 -14.21 -2.29 -3.64
CA GLY A 176 -14.23 -2.42 -5.09
C GLY A 176 -13.15 -1.56 -5.76
N ALA A 177 -12.69 -1.96 -6.93
CA ALA A 177 -11.72 -1.19 -7.68
C ALA A 177 -12.22 0.24 -8.02
N CYS A 178 -11.30 1.19 -8.20
CA CYS A 178 -11.61 2.59 -8.53
C CYS A 178 -12.46 3.32 -7.49
N SER A 179 -12.38 2.92 -6.22
CA SER A 179 -13.17 3.50 -5.13
C SER A 179 -12.41 4.60 -4.40
N VAL A 180 -13.15 5.59 -3.88
CA VAL A 180 -12.63 6.62 -2.98
C VAL A 180 -13.29 6.46 -1.61
N VAL A 181 -12.56 5.93 -0.65
CA VAL A 181 -13.06 5.67 0.70
C VAL A 181 -12.86 6.92 1.57
N THR A 182 -13.96 7.54 1.97
CA THR A 182 -14.00 8.79 2.73
C THR A 182 -14.63 8.64 4.11
N LYS A 183 -15.15 7.44 4.43
CA LYS A 183 -15.86 7.11 5.68
C LYS A 183 -15.45 5.73 6.16
N ASN A 184 -15.69 5.45 7.42
CA ASN A 184 -15.44 4.13 8.01
C ASN A 184 -16.30 3.05 7.34
N ILE A 185 -15.69 1.90 7.12
CA ILE A 185 -16.31 0.70 6.55
C ILE A 185 -16.47 -0.31 7.69
N PRO A 186 -17.70 -0.77 7.98
CA PRO A 186 -17.91 -1.87 8.93
C PRO A 186 -17.28 -3.17 8.47
N ARG A 187 -17.07 -4.09 9.40
CA ARG A 187 -16.59 -5.45 9.10
C ARG A 187 -17.57 -6.24 8.25
N ASN A 188 -17.05 -7.17 7.43
CA ASN A 188 -17.84 -8.08 6.59
C ASN A 188 -18.73 -7.36 5.56
N GLU A 189 -18.28 -6.23 5.02
CA GLU A 189 -19.03 -5.48 4.02
C GLU A 189 -18.22 -5.25 2.75
N ILE A 190 -18.94 -5.12 1.64
CA ILE A 190 -18.42 -4.75 0.32
C ILE A 190 -18.86 -3.33 0.03
N TRP A 191 -17.88 -2.47 -0.24
CA TRP A 191 -18.10 -1.06 -0.59
C TRP A 191 -17.41 -0.73 -1.91
N GLY A 192 -17.98 0.24 -2.66
CA GLY A 192 -17.38 0.66 -3.93
C GLY A 192 -17.90 2.00 -4.42
N GLY A 193 -17.18 2.58 -5.37
CA GLY A 193 -17.53 3.84 -6.03
C GLY A 193 -16.77 5.06 -5.49
N ASN A 194 -17.08 6.24 -6.03
CA ASN A 194 -16.51 7.55 -5.64
C ASN A 194 -17.62 8.57 -5.37
N PRO A 195 -17.89 8.95 -4.11
CA PRO A 195 -17.36 8.30 -2.89
C PRO A 195 -17.89 6.87 -2.72
N ALA A 196 -17.12 6.04 -2.01
CA ALA A 196 -17.50 4.64 -1.76
C ALA A 196 -18.80 4.57 -0.96
N LYS A 197 -19.69 3.66 -1.40
CA LYS A 197 -20.97 3.36 -0.77
C LYS A 197 -21.09 1.86 -0.52
N TYR A 198 -21.91 1.49 0.45
CA TYR A 198 -22.26 0.10 0.72
C TYR A 198 -22.87 -0.56 -0.52
N LEU A 199 -22.42 -1.76 -0.83
CA LEU A 199 -22.90 -2.59 -1.94
C LEU A 199 -23.57 -3.87 -1.43
N ALA A 200 -22.91 -4.60 -0.53
CA ALA A 200 -23.39 -5.87 -0.03
C ALA A 200 -22.71 -6.24 1.31
N LYS A 201 -23.29 -7.23 1.99
CA LYS A 201 -22.66 -7.91 3.11
C LYS A 201 -21.95 -9.17 2.62
N ILE A 202 -20.82 -9.50 3.23
CA ILE A 202 -20.12 -10.76 3.01
C ILE A 202 -20.77 -11.82 3.92
N ASN A 203 -21.22 -12.89 3.34
CA ASN A 203 -21.84 -14.03 4.04
C ASN A 203 -20.79 -14.91 4.69
#